data_94476fe6a2b425d01b0c0f9531409189
#
_entry.id   94476fe6a2b425d01b0c0f9531409189
#
_cell.length_a   1.000
_cell.length_b   1.000
_cell.length_c   1.000
_cell.angle_alpha   90.00
_cell.angle_beta   90.00
_cell.angle_gamma   90.00
#
_symmetry.space_group_name_H-M   'P 1'
#
loop_
_entity.id
_entity.type
_entity.pdbx_description
1 polymer ?
#
loop_
_entity_poly.entity_id
_entity_poly.type
_entity_poly.pdbx_seq_one_letter_code
_entity_poly.pdbx_strand_id
1 'polypeptide(L)'
;YSTIGNQQSKPINALIEKLVNSGDSILTSKVIEAGIDPKDKTRAPQTMKDAMHKYLGVPNGDIYQLTPAKRTALGDECGGVVVTGDNDNPTYAIFDFGEGQAPRDFPKTLCGLSQTNKQQIPFVQGKHCSGGTGALSFVEEGIQLIISRKSPKVNNRQYSDDIGFTVTRKFPAGQRKSPTYKYFIINGEVPSFPAIPLSILPEIGNEQDAFCKDWEYGAFIKLFDYKIGAGLRTSSNIDLSNKLSVHLINPVFPIRFFERRSTSGKAHSSERTMSGLLTRLDTDRSQHIEQDTPYGFSFSVEKQDFTGQIYVLNSSTDRAIWNRFHGNDGVLYIVNGQANAFELNSIYRRKRIGLEYISNRI
;
A
#
# COMPACT_ATOMS: atom_id res chain seq x y z
N TYR A 1 6.71 -21.51 -9.03
CA TYR A 1 6.12 -20.34 -9.70
C TYR A 1 7.07 -19.80 -10.77
N SER A 2 6.86 -20.20 -12.05
CA SER A 2 7.66 -19.72 -13.19
C SER A 2 7.16 -18.37 -13.78
N THR A 3 5.99 -17.91 -13.36
CA THR A 3 5.30 -16.74 -13.91
C THR A 3 5.45 -15.45 -13.08
N ILE A 4 6.15 -15.50 -11.95
CA ILE A 4 6.28 -14.34 -11.04
C ILE A 4 6.99 -13.13 -11.70
N GLY A 5 7.96 -13.39 -12.59
CA GLY A 5 8.77 -12.32 -13.20
C GLY A 5 8.00 -11.33 -14.09
N ASN A 6 6.78 -11.66 -14.50
CA ASN A 6 6.00 -10.83 -15.43
C ASN A 6 4.80 -10.12 -14.78
N GLN A 7 4.57 -10.30 -13.48
CA GLN A 7 3.38 -9.75 -12.80
C GLN A 7 3.49 -8.26 -12.52
N GLN A 8 4.68 -7.76 -12.24
CA GLN A 8 4.93 -6.34 -12.00
C GLN A 8 6.19 -5.89 -12.72
N SER A 9 6.08 -4.81 -13.48
CA SER A 9 7.22 -4.27 -14.26
C SER A 9 8.11 -3.32 -13.47
N LYS A 10 7.63 -2.80 -12.34
CA LYS A 10 8.34 -1.81 -11.52
C LYS A 10 8.28 -2.16 -10.03
N PRO A 11 9.40 -2.01 -9.28
CA PRO A 11 9.44 -2.33 -7.85
C PRO A 11 8.44 -1.52 -7.03
N ILE A 12 8.21 -0.25 -7.39
CA ILE A 12 7.25 0.61 -6.71
C ILE A 12 5.82 0.06 -6.79
N ASN A 13 5.41 -0.47 -7.94
CA ASN A 13 4.07 -1.03 -8.12
C ASN A 13 3.84 -2.28 -7.26
N ALA A 14 4.89 -3.07 -7.08
CA ALA A 14 4.82 -4.26 -6.23
C ALA A 14 4.69 -3.91 -4.73
N LEU A 15 5.31 -2.81 -4.27
CA LEU A 15 5.09 -2.29 -2.92
C LEU A 15 3.67 -1.73 -2.75
N ILE A 16 3.18 -1.00 -3.75
CA ILE A 16 1.80 -0.47 -3.76
C ILE A 16 0.79 -1.61 -3.60
N GLU A 17 0.98 -2.70 -4.33
CA GLU A 17 0.09 -3.87 -4.23
C GLU A 17 0.07 -4.48 -2.82
N LYS A 18 1.22 -4.54 -2.14
CA LYS A 18 1.27 -4.98 -0.74
C LYS A 18 0.47 -4.05 0.17
N LEU A 19 0.62 -2.74 0.02
CA LEU A 19 -0.09 -1.74 0.81
C LEU A 19 -1.61 -1.75 0.53
N VAL A 20 -2.00 -1.92 -0.73
CA VAL A 20 -3.41 -2.09 -1.13
C VAL A 20 -3.99 -3.35 -0.49
N ASN A 21 -3.24 -4.47 -0.48
CA ASN A 21 -3.68 -5.69 0.17
C ASN A 21 -3.88 -5.52 1.69
N SER A 22 -3.01 -4.74 2.35
CA SER A 22 -3.19 -4.37 3.75
C SER A 22 -4.47 -3.56 3.98
N GLY A 23 -4.75 -2.57 3.11
CA GLY A 23 -5.99 -1.79 3.17
C GLY A 23 -7.24 -2.64 3.00
N ASP A 24 -7.23 -3.53 2.02
CA ASP A 24 -8.34 -4.47 1.79
C ASP A 24 -8.57 -5.40 2.98
N SER A 25 -7.48 -5.89 3.60
CA SER A 25 -7.52 -6.73 4.79
C SER A 25 -8.16 -6.01 5.97
N ILE A 26 -7.83 -4.73 6.18
CA ILE A 26 -8.43 -3.88 7.21
C ILE A 26 -9.93 -3.71 6.99
N LEU A 27 -10.35 -3.26 5.79
CA LEU A 27 -11.77 -3.04 5.50
C LEU A 27 -12.58 -4.34 5.62
N THR A 28 -12.06 -5.43 5.07
CA THR A 28 -12.72 -6.75 5.15
C THR A 28 -12.89 -7.20 6.59
N SER A 29 -11.86 -7.06 7.43
CA SER A 29 -11.94 -7.36 8.85
C SER A 29 -13.04 -6.57 9.54
N LYS A 30 -13.10 -5.26 9.32
CA LYS A 30 -14.10 -4.38 9.93
C LYS A 30 -15.54 -4.71 9.52
N VAL A 31 -15.75 -5.10 8.28
CA VAL A 31 -17.07 -5.53 7.78
C VAL A 31 -17.49 -6.85 8.42
N ILE A 32 -16.56 -7.81 8.56
CA ILE A 32 -16.82 -9.09 9.24
C ILE A 32 -17.07 -8.88 10.75
N GLU A 33 -16.30 -8.02 11.41
CA GLU A 33 -16.50 -7.64 12.82
C GLU A 33 -17.92 -7.09 13.06
N ALA A 34 -18.50 -6.41 12.07
CA ALA A 34 -19.87 -5.90 12.10
C ALA A 34 -20.93 -6.99 11.79
N GLY A 35 -20.56 -8.27 11.65
CA GLY A 35 -21.47 -9.38 11.36
C GLY A 35 -22.01 -9.38 9.92
N ILE A 36 -21.27 -8.81 8.97
CA ILE A 36 -21.66 -8.73 7.57
C ILE A 36 -20.70 -9.58 6.72
N ASP A 37 -21.25 -10.41 5.84
CA ASP A 37 -20.47 -11.07 4.81
C ASP A 37 -19.96 -10.01 3.81
N PRO A 38 -18.65 -9.87 3.59
CA PRO A 38 -18.10 -8.92 2.63
C PRO A 38 -18.62 -9.08 1.20
N LYS A 39 -19.15 -10.25 0.84
CA LYS A 39 -19.72 -10.58 -0.47
C LYS A 39 -21.22 -10.35 -0.56
N ASP A 40 -21.87 -10.02 0.54
CA ASP A 40 -23.32 -9.72 0.56
C ASP A 40 -23.60 -8.40 -0.15
N LYS A 41 -24.09 -8.47 -1.39
CA LYS A 41 -24.36 -7.32 -2.24
C LYS A 41 -25.41 -6.35 -1.68
N THR A 42 -26.18 -6.77 -0.69
CA THR A 42 -27.28 -5.95 -0.11
C THR A 42 -26.86 -5.26 1.19
N ARG A 43 -25.99 -5.88 1.98
CA ARG A 43 -25.62 -5.42 3.33
C ARG A 43 -24.20 -4.84 3.38
N ALA A 44 -23.28 -5.36 2.55
CA ALA A 44 -21.93 -4.85 2.49
C ALA A 44 -21.87 -3.46 1.84
N PRO A 45 -20.87 -2.63 2.19
CA PRO A 45 -20.65 -1.35 1.53
C PRO A 45 -20.46 -1.55 0.02
N GLN A 46 -21.03 -0.64 -0.77
CA GLN A 46 -20.94 -0.75 -2.23
C GLN A 46 -19.68 -0.08 -2.79
N THR A 47 -19.05 0.82 -2.03
CA THR A 47 -17.81 1.50 -2.41
C THR A 47 -16.78 1.47 -1.29
N MET A 48 -15.51 1.64 -1.66
CA MET A 48 -14.43 1.80 -0.70
C MET A 48 -14.66 3.00 0.23
N LYS A 49 -15.15 4.12 -0.31
CA LYS A 49 -15.42 5.33 0.48
C LYS A 49 -16.52 5.10 1.52
N ASP A 50 -17.59 4.40 1.16
CA ASP A 50 -18.64 4.02 2.12
C ASP A 50 -18.11 3.16 3.26
N ALA A 51 -17.24 2.18 2.92
CA ALA A 51 -16.62 1.33 3.92
C ALA A 51 -15.67 2.12 4.84
N MET A 52 -14.85 3.01 4.30
CA MET A 52 -13.97 3.89 5.07
C MET A 52 -14.75 4.82 5.98
N HIS A 53 -15.83 5.43 5.47
CA HIS A 53 -16.70 6.30 6.25
C HIS A 53 -17.34 5.55 7.42
N LYS A 54 -17.96 4.41 7.13
CA LYS A 54 -18.74 3.66 8.12
C LYS A 54 -17.88 2.95 9.17
N TYR A 55 -16.75 2.41 8.79
CA TYR A 55 -15.98 1.49 9.64
C TYR A 55 -14.63 2.04 10.13
N LEU A 56 -14.08 3.05 9.48
CA LEU A 56 -12.85 3.70 9.92
C LEU A 56 -13.06 5.13 10.40
N GLY A 57 -14.29 5.64 10.37
CA GLY A 57 -14.63 6.99 10.81
C GLY A 57 -13.99 8.08 9.93
N VAL A 58 -13.68 7.76 8.68
CA VAL A 58 -13.12 8.71 7.71
C VAL A 58 -14.26 9.50 7.05
N PRO A 59 -14.39 10.81 7.28
CA PRO A 59 -15.50 11.58 6.72
C PRO A 59 -15.55 11.46 5.20
N ASN A 60 -16.73 11.09 4.66
CA ASN A 60 -16.96 10.84 3.22
C ASN A 60 -15.97 9.85 2.56
N GLY A 61 -15.21 9.08 3.35
CA GLY A 61 -14.15 8.20 2.86
C GLY A 61 -12.91 8.95 2.32
N ASP A 62 -12.72 10.21 2.70
CA ASP A 62 -11.62 11.05 2.23
C ASP A 62 -10.65 11.38 3.37
N ILE A 63 -9.45 10.80 3.31
CA ILE A 63 -8.42 10.91 4.34
C ILE A 63 -8.03 12.36 4.63
N TYR A 64 -8.06 13.25 3.63
CA TYR A 64 -7.70 14.66 3.81
C TYR A 64 -8.63 15.41 4.78
N GLN A 65 -9.85 14.90 5.01
CA GLN A 65 -10.79 15.49 5.97
C GLN A 65 -10.44 15.18 7.44
N LEU A 66 -9.51 14.27 7.67
CA LEU A 66 -8.98 14.00 9.01
C LEU A 66 -7.88 15.01 9.37
N THR A 67 -7.85 15.43 10.64
CA THR A 67 -6.70 16.19 11.16
C THR A 67 -5.42 15.36 11.14
N PRO A 68 -4.22 15.97 11.10
CA PRO A 68 -2.95 15.23 11.13
C PRO A 68 -2.85 14.25 12.30
N ALA A 69 -3.30 14.63 13.50
CA ALA A 69 -3.31 13.76 14.68
C ALA A 69 -4.22 12.52 14.48
N LYS A 70 -5.44 12.72 13.94
CA LYS A 70 -6.36 11.61 13.65
C LYS A 70 -5.83 10.69 12.55
N ARG A 71 -5.15 11.26 11.54
CA ARG A 71 -4.50 10.44 10.50
C ARG A 71 -3.40 9.56 11.08
N THR A 72 -2.58 10.12 11.97
CA THR A 72 -1.53 9.35 12.65
C THR A 72 -2.12 8.25 13.53
N ALA A 73 -3.10 8.57 14.37
CA ALA A 73 -3.76 7.60 15.23
C ALA A 73 -4.40 6.45 14.44
N LEU A 74 -5.14 6.77 13.37
CA LEU A 74 -5.73 5.75 12.49
C LEU A 74 -4.66 4.88 11.81
N GLY A 75 -3.53 5.48 11.41
CA GLY A 75 -2.40 4.74 10.86
C GLY A 75 -1.77 3.79 11.87
N ASP A 76 -1.62 4.21 13.13
CA ASP A 76 -1.09 3.37 14.21
C ASP A 76 -2.01 2.18 14.55
N GLU A 77 -3.33 2.34 14.35
CA GLU A 77 -4.33 1.28 14.51
C GLU A 77 -4.38 0.31 13.33
N CYS A 78 -4.01 0.75 12.13
CA CYS A 78 -4.20 -0.03 10.92
C CYS A 78 -2.92 -0.73 10.45
N GLY A 79 -1.78 -0.04 10.41
CA GLY A 79 -0.55 -0.65 9.94
C GLY A 79 0.46 0.31 9.32
N GLY A 80 1.55 -0.25 8.79
CA GLY A 80 2.63 0.57 8.25
C GLY A 80 3.75 -0.19 7.59
N VAL A 81 4.85 0.53 7.40
CA VAL A 81 6.09 0.05 6.80
C VAL A 81 7.27 0.37 7.72
N VAL A 82 8.04 -0.64 8.09
CA VAL A 82 9.32 -0.48 8.78
C VAL A 82 10.44 -0.65 7.77
N VAL A 83 11.38 0.26 7.76
CA VAL A 83 12.53 0.24 6.85
C VAL A 83 13.81 0.01 7.64
N THR A 84 14.51 -1.07 7.32
CA THR A 84 15.79 -1.49 7.92
C THR A 84 16.79 -1.81 6.81
N GLY A 85 17.97 -2.35 7.15
CA GLY A 85 19.03 -2.61 6.21
C GLY A 85 19.89 -1.38 5.95
N ASP A 86 20.57 -1.36 4.82
CA ASP A 86 21.38 -0.23 4.39
C ASP A 86 20.69 0.63 3.31
N ASN A 87 21.37 1.69 2.86
CA ASN A 87 20.82 2.57 1.83
C ASN A 87 20.78 1.93 0.45
N ASP A 88 21.68 1.01 0.17
CA ASP A 88 21.77 0.38 -1.15
C ASP A 88 20.82 -0.81 -1.27
N ASN A 89 20.58 -1.51 -0.16
CA ASN A 89 19.76 -2.70 -0.07
C ASN A 89 18.74 -2.58 1.08
N PRO A 90 17.74 -1.68 0.96
CA PRO A 90 16.75 -1.50 2.00
C PRO A 90 15.89 -2.77 2.17
N THR A 91 15.56 -3.07 3.40
CA THR A 91 14.62 -4.13 3.76
C THR A 91 13.31 -3.49 4.22
N TYR A 92 12.21 -3.86 3.60
CA TYR A 92 10.88 -3.35 3.94
C TYR A 92 10.07 -4.41 4.67
N ALA A 93 9.62 -4.11 5.88
CA ALA A 93 8.61 -4.89 6.59
C ALA A 93 7.27 -4.15 6.53
N ILE A 94 6.28 -4.74 5.88
CA ILE A 94 4.94 -4.22 5.73
C ILE A 94 4.05 -4.99 6.69
N PHE A 95 3.29 -4.30 7.53
CA PHE A 95 2.41 -4.92 8.52
C PHE A 95 1.03 -4.27 8.52
N ASP A 96 0.02 -5.06 8.86
CA ASP A 96 -1.35 -4.60 9.09
C ASP A 96 -2.00 -5.36 10.26
N PHE A 97 -3.04 -4.74 10.83
CA PHE A 97 -3.89 -5.34 11.85
C PHE A 97 -5.27 -5.68 11.27
N GLY A 98 -5.28 -6.21 10.04
CA GLY A 98 -6.48 -6.61 9.34
C GLY A 98 -6.94 -8.02 9.69
N GLU A 99 -7.58 -8.66 8.70
CA GLU A 99 -8.17 -9.98 8.84
C GLU A 99 -7.14 -11.06 9.23
N GLY A 100 -5.91 -10.95 8.72
CA GLY A 100 -4.90 -11.99 8.83
C GLY A 100 -5.31 -13.31 8.15
N GLN A 101 -4.40 -14.28 8.15
CA GLN A 101 -4.64 -15.58 7.51
C GLN A 101 -4.24 -16.70 8.45
N ALA A 102 -5.05 -17.78 8.50
CA ALA A 102 -4.66 -19.00 9.19
C ALA A 102 -3.58 -19.75 8.39
N PRO A 103 -2.69 -20.53 9.05
CA PRO A 103 -1.58 -21.24 8.38
C PRO A 103 -2.02 -22.06 7.16
N ARG A 104 -3.12 -22.79 7.27
CA ARG A 104 -3.69 -23.64 6.20
C ARG A 104 -4.13 -22.87 4.95
N ASP A 105 -4.37 -21.56 5.06
CA ASP A 105 -4.85 -20.73 3.96
C ASP A 105 -3.71 -20.05 3.17
N PHE A 106 -2.48 -20.02 3.69
CA PHE A 106 -1.33 -19.41 3.03
C PHE A 106 -1.13 -19.86 1.59
N PRO A 107 -1.22 -21.18 1.26
CA PRO A 107 -1.06 -21.62 -0.12
C PRO A 107 -2.06 -21.01 -1.11
N LYS A 108 -3.26 -20.65 -0.62
CA LYS A 108 -4.35 -20.08 -1.43
C LYS A 108 -4.43 -18.56 -1.36
N THR A 109 -3.72 -17.93 -0.42
CA THR A 109 -3.80 -16.48 -0.15
C THR A 109 -2.44 -15.81 -0.30
N LEU A 110 -1.65 -15.78 0.76
CA LEU A 110 -0.37 -15.05 0.83
C LEU A 110 0.71 -15.62 -0.11
N CYS A 111 0.68 -16.92 -0.35
CA CYS A 111 1.57 -17.62 -1.28
C CYS A 111 0.89 -17.97 -2.62
N GLY A 112 -0.42 -17.74 -2.75
CA GLY A 112 -1.19 -18.07 -3.94
C GLY A 112 -0.91 -17.14 -5.12
N LEU A 113 -0.97 -17.70 -6.33
CA LEU A 113 -0.93 -16.93 -7.58
C LEU A 113 -2.34 -16.81 -8.14
N SER A 114 -2.73 -15.58 -8.53
CA SER A 114 -3.95 -15.30 -9.29
C SER A 114 -5.26 -15.84 -8.64
N GLN A 115 -5.36 -15.81 -7.32
CA GLN A 115 -6.60 -16.18 -6.63
C GLN A 115 -7.60 -15.01 -6.68
N THR A 116 -8.80 -15.27 -7.18
CA THR A 116 -9.83 -14.24 -7.47
C THR A 116 -10.78 -13.96 -6.28
N ASN A 117 -10.38 -14.25 -5.06
CA ASN A 117 -11.24 -14.19 -3.87
C ASN A 117 -11.84 -12.79 -3.61
N LYS A 118 -11.20 -11.72 -4.08
CA LYS A 118 -11.62 -10.32 -3.88
C LYS A 118 -12.58 -9.78 -4.95
N GLN A 119 -12.73 -10.43 -6.10
CA GLN A 119 -13.54 -9.89 -7.21
C GLN A 119 -15.02 -9.69 -6.86
N GLN A 120 -15.53 -10.41 -5.89
CA GLN A 120 -16.91 -10.33 -5.45
C GLN A 120 -17.12 -9.31 -4.32
N ILE A 121 -16.07 -8.67 -3.82
CA ILE A 121 -16.14 -7.69 -2.74
C ILE A 121 -16.15 -6.29 -3.38
N PRO A 122 -17.23 -5.50 -3.25
CA PRO A 122 -17.37 -4.24 -3.99
C PRO A 122 -16.47 -3.12 -3.45
N PHE A 123 -16.18 -3.13 -2.17
CA PHE A 123 -15.51 -2.05 -1.44
C PHE A 123 -13.98 -2.17 -1.32
N VAL A 124 -13.37 -3.20 -1.88
CA VAL A 124 -11.89 -3.34 -1.86
C VAL A 124 -11.22 -2.45 -2.91
N GLN A 125 -10.02 -1.99 -2.59
CA GLN A 125 -9.20 -1.16 -3.46
C GLN A 125 -8.55 -1.99 -4.57
N GLY A 126 -7.99 -3.16 -4.23
CA GLY A 126 -7.33 -4.08 -5.15
C GLY A 126 -8.28 -5.08 -5.79
N LYS A 127 -8.53 -4.95 -7.09
CA LYS A 127 -9.40 -5.88 -7.83
C LYS A 127 -8.64 -6.99 -8.57
N HIS A 128 -7.34 -6.83 -8.78
CA HIS A 128 -6.50 -7.77 -9.50
C HIS A 128 -5.61 -8.54 -8.53
N CYS A 129 -5.99 -9.76 -8.19
CA CYS A 129 -5.30 -10.61 -7.20
C CYS A 129 -3.92 -11.16 -7.67
N SER A 130 -3.28 -10.52 -8.63
CA SER A 130 -2.02 -10.99 -9.23
C SER A 130 -0.74 -10.44 -8.59
N GLY A 131 -0.84 -9.45 -7.70
CA GLY A 131 0.30 -8.67 -7.24
C GLY A 131 1.02 -9.20 -6.01
N GLY A 132 0.40 -10.05 -5.21
CA GLY A 132 0.96 -10.48 -3.92
C GLY A 132 2.35 -11.11 -3.98
N THR A 133 2.67 -11.79 -5.06
CA THR A 133 3.97 -12.44 -5.31
C THR A 133 4.90 -11.62 -6.22
N GLY A 134 4.39 -10.58 -6.89
CA GLY A 134 5.16 -9.74 -7.80
C GLY A 134 6.38 -9.06 -7.16
N ALA A 135 6.30 -8.76 -5.87
CA ALA A 135 7.41 -8.18 -5.11
C ALA A 135 8.66 -9.09 -5.06
N LEU A 136 8.49 -10.41 -5.18
CA LEU A 136 9.61 -11.37 -5.14
C LEU A 136 10.62 -11.18 -6.28
N SER A 137 10.20 -10.60 -7.40
CA SER A 137 11.10 -10.29 -8.52
C SER A 137 12.15 -9.26 -8.17
N PHE A 138 11.88 -8.40 -7.19
CA PHE A 138 12.70 -7.28 -6.77
C PHE A 138 13.43 -7.53 -5.44
N VAL A 139 13.23 -8.68 -4.84
CA VAL A 139 13.92 -9.10 -3.62
C VAL A 139 15.16 -9.89 -4.01
N GLU A 140 16.31 -9.57 -3.43
CA GLU A 140 17.54 -10.32 -3.68
C GLU A 140 17.34 -11.77 -3.24
N GLU A 141 17.78 -12.72 -4.06
CA GLU A 141 17.53 -14.15 -3.88
C GLU A 141 16.05 -14.53 -3.65
N GLY A 142 15.11 -13.61 -3.78
CA GLY A 142 13.67 -13.84 -3.56
C GLY A 142 13.32 -14.16 -2.11
N ILE A 143 14.11 -13.67 -1.13
CA ILE A 143 13.89 -13.96 0.29
C ILE A 143 12.83 -13.01 0.84
N GLN A 144 11.67 -13.56 1.16
CA GLN A 144 10.57 -12.90 1.84
C GLN A 144 10.13 -13.72 3.04
N LEU A 145 10.04 -13.09 4.21
CA LEU A 145 9.39 -13.69 5.37
C LEU A 145 7.92 -13.25 5.40
N ILE A 146 7.03 -14.19 5.62
CA ILE A 146 5.61 -13.95 5.83
C ILE A 146 5.24 -14.51 7.21
N ILE A 147 4.63 -13.70 8.06
CA ILE A 147 4.02 -14.08 9.31
C ILE A 147 2.57 -13.64 9.28
N SER A 148 1.62 -14.48 9.65
CA SER A 148 0.24 -14.07 9.76
C SER A 148 -0.51 -14.90 10.81
N ARG A 149 -1.47 -14.23 11.47
CA ARG A 149 -2.43 -14.82 12.38
C ARG A 149 -3.81 -14.28 12.06
N LYS A 150 -4.78 -15.18 12.00
CA LYS A 150 -6.18 -14.77 11.83
C LYS A 150 -6.60 -13.87 13.00
N SER A 151 -7.22 -12.73 12.70
CA SER A 151 -7.69 -11.83 13.75
C SER A 151 -8.70 -12.54 14.68
N PRO A 152 -8.50 -12.52 15.99
CA PRO A 152 -9.46 -13.10 16.94
C PRO A 152 -10.85 -12.50 16.83
N LYS A 153 -10.96 -11.25 16.37
CA LYS A 153 -12.23 -10.52 16.19
C LYS A 153 -13.08 -11.08 15.06
N VAL A 154 -12.48 -11.75 14.08
CA VAL A 154 -13.17 -12.34 12.91
C VAL A 154 -13.06 -13.85 12.85
N ASN A 155 -12.33 -14.46 13.77
CA ASN A 155 -12.05 -15.91 13.79
C ASN A 155 -13.19 -16.73 14.39
N ASN A 156 -14.40 -16.47 14.31
CA ASN A 156 -15.57 -17.23 14.79
C ASN A 156 -15.30 -18.71 15.22
N ARG A 157 -14.14 -19.01 15.81
CA ARG A 157 -13.64 -20.35 16.18
C ARG A 157 -13.52 -21.35 15.01
N GLN A 158 -13.48 -20.88 13.78
CA GLN A 158 -13.35 -21.74 12.60
C GLN A 158 -11.90 -22.15 12.31
N TYR A 159 -10.96 -21.42 12.85
CA TYR A 159 -9.51 -21.59 12.63
C TYR A 159 -8.80 -21.81 13.96
N SER A 160 -7.65 -22.51 13.90
CA SER A 160 -6.72 -22.50 15.02
C SER A 160 -6.25 -21.07 15.28
N ASP A 161 -5.96 -20.78 16.53
CA ASP A 161 -5.43 -19.48 16.95
C ASP A 161 -3.89 -19.44 16.83
N ASP A 162 -3.36 -20.13 15.82
CA ASP A 162 -1.93 -20.24 15.60
C ASP A 162 -1.39 -19.12 14.72
N ILE A 163 -0.15 -18.75 14.99
CA ILE A 163 0.64 -17.92 14.10
C ILE A 163 1.29 -18.81 13.05
N GLY A 164 0.97 -18.58 11.77
CA GLY A 164 1.65 -19.20 10.65
C GLY A 164 2.84 -18.38 10.18
N PHE A 165 3.88 -19.05 9.70
CA PHE A 165 4.99 -18.37 9.07
C PHE A 165 5.56 -19.17 7.91
N THR A 166 6.15 -18.47 6.93
CA THR A 166 6.91 -19.11 5.86
C THR A 166 7.96 -18.15 5.31
N VAL A 167 8.98 -18.72 4.69
CA VAL A 167 10.02 -17.98 3.98
C VAL A 167 9.99 -18.41 2.52
N THR A 168 9.96 -17.46 1.61
CA THR A 168 10.15 -17.75 0.18
C THR A 168 11.61 -17.62 -0.20
N ARG A 169 12.04 -18.36 -1.23
CA ARG A 169 13.37 -18.25 -1.83
C ARG A 169 13.30 -18.48 -3.34
N LYS A 170 14.14 -17.75 -4.05
CA LYS A 170 14.37 -17.91 -5.49
C LYS A 170 15.43 -18.99 -5.74
N PHE A 171 15.13 -19.90 -6.66
CA PHE A 171 16.07 -20.92 -7.13
C PHE A 171 16.44 -20.63 -8.59
N PRO A 172 17.71 -20.78 -8.97
CA PRO A 172 18.17 -20.58 -10.35
C PRO A 172 17.37 -21.42 -11.35
N ALA A 173 17.35 -20.95 -12.58
CA ALA A 173 16.62 -21.61 -13.66
C ALA A 173 17.04 -23.05 -13.95
N GLY A 174 18.28 -23.46 -13.64
CA GLY A 174 18.85 -24.76 -13.99
C GLY A 174 18.73 -24.98 -15.51
N GLN A 175 18.19 -26.15 -15.89
CA GLN A 175 17.86 -26.42 -17.30
C GLN A 175 16.56 -25.73 -17.77
N ARG A 176 15.82 -25.08 -16.87
CA ARG A 176 14.59 -24.34 -17.18
C ARG A 176 14.92 -22.91 -17.58
N LYS A 177 14.11 -22.31 -18.45
CA LYS A 177 14.29 -20.94 -18.94
C LYS A 177 13.96 -19.85 -17.90
N SER A 178 13.34 -20.20 -16.76
CA SER A 178 12.89 -19.24 -15.75
C SER A 178 13.22 -19.73 -14.34
N PRO A 179 13.55 -18.81 -13.39
CA PRO A 179 13.76 -19.16 -12.01
C PRO A 179 12.48 -19.66 -11.34
N THR A 180 12.62 -20.47 -10.30
CA THR A 180 11.50 -21.00 -9.52
C THR A 180 11.54 -20.39 -8.13
N TYR A 181 10.39 -19.96 -7.64
CA TYR A 181 10.21 -19.51 -6.25
C TYR A 181 9.52 -20.63 -5.46
N LYS A 182 10.03 -20.91 -4.28
CA LYS A 182 9.48 -21.90 -3.35
C LYS A 182 9.26 -21.22 -2.01
N TYR A 183 8.28 -21.69 -1.26
CA TYR A 183 8.07 -21.29 0.12
C TYR A 183 8.29 -22.48 1.05
N PHE A 184 8.68 -22.19 2.28
CA PHE A 184 9.03 -23.19 3.28
C PHE A 184 7.78 -23.87 3.85
N ILE A 185 7.79 -25.19 3.91
CA ILE A 185 6.77 -26.03 4.50
C ILE A 185 7.41 -27.17 5.31
N ILE A 186 6.69 -27.67 6.29
CA ILE A 186 7.06 -28.85 7.10
C ILE A 186 5.95 -29.88 6.93
N ASN A 187 6.31 -31.10 6.56
CA ASN A 187 5.34 -32.20 6.34
C ASN A 187 4.16 -31.85 5.45
N GLY A 188 4.37 -31.00 4.43
CA GLY A 188 3.33 -30.56 3.49
C GLY A 188 2.51 -29.35 3.94
N GLU A 189 2.71 -28.85 5.13
CA GLU A 189 1.95 -27.72 5.71
C GLU A 189 2.85 -26.53 6.01
N VAL A 190 2.23 -25.34 6.04
CA VAL A 190 2.88 -24.12 6.51
C VAL A 190 3.12 -24.25 8.02
N PRO A 191 4.38 -24.10 8.50
CA PRO A 191 4.67 -24.22 9.91
C PRO A 191 3.93 -23.16 10.73
N SER A 192 3.51 -23.56 11.92
CA SER A 192 2.80 -22.69 12.85
C SER A 192 3.18 -23.00 14.29
N PHE A 193 2.87 -22.07 15.17
CA PHE A 193 3.02 -22.19 16.61
C PHE A 193 1.89 -21.46 17.34
N PRO A 194 1.59 -21.82 18.60
CA PRO A 194 0.54 -21.18 19.38
C PRO A 194 0.73 -19.67 19.47
N ALA A 195 -0.37 -18.92 19.48
CA ALA A 195 -0.33 -17.47 19.56
C ALA A 195 0.40 -16.98 20.82
N ILE A 196 1.49 -16.26 20.57
CA ILE A 196 2.27 -15.53 21.58
C ILE A 196 2.50 -14.12 21.05
N PRO A 197 2.69 -13.12 21.91
CA PRO A 197 3.16 -11.81 21.48
C PRO A 197 4.51 -11.93 20.76
N LEU A 198 4.62 -11.30 19.59
CA LEU A 198 5.86 -11.24 18.82
C LEU A 198 6.33 -9.80 18.77
N SER A 199 7.48 -9.50 19.35
CA SER A 199 8.10 -8.16 19.31
C SER A 199 8.72 -7.90 17.93
N ILE A 200 7.88 -7.68 16.93
CA ILE A 200 8.27 -7.49 15.51
C ILE A 200 7.85 -6.15 14.92
N LEU A 201 7.31 -5.25 15.74
CA LEU A 201 6.95 -3.89 15.33
C LEU A 201 7.87 -2.85 15.98
N PRO A 202 8.01 -1.65 15.37
CA PRO A 202 8.68 -0.51 15.98
C PRO A 202 7.80 0.12 17.04
N GLU A 203 8.42 0.64 18.09
CA GLU A 203 7.76 1.51 19.06
C GLU A 203 7.89 2.98 18.65
N ILE A 204 6.81 3.74 18.83
CA ILE A 204 6.80 5.17 18.56
C ILE A 204 7.72 5.88 19.56
N GLY A 205 8.61 6.72 19.05
CA GLY A 205 9.59 7.45 19.88
C GLY A 205 10.82 6.61 20.29
N ASN A 206 10.84 5.31 20.07
CA ASN A 206 12.04 4.49 20.20
C ASN A 206 12.77 4.42 18.85
N GLU A 207 13.75 5.27 18.70
CA GLU A 207 14.46 5.43 17.45
C GLU A 207 15.49 4.32 17.17
N GLN A 208 15.87 3.55 18.16
CA GLN A 208 16.98 2.60 18.06
C GLN A 208 16.52 1.21 17.66
N ASP A 209 15.31 0.81 18.07
CA ASP A 209 14.81 -0.54 17.83
C ASP A 209 13.72 -0.57 16.75
N ALA A 210 13.95 -1.39 15.74
CA ALA A 210 12.99 -1.63 14.67
C ALA A 210 11.90 -2.63 15.06
N PHE A 211 12.16 -3.47 16.07
CA PHE A 211 11.34 -4.65 16.40
C PHE A 211 11.27 -4.86 17.91
N CYS A 212 10.60 -3.96 18.62
CA CYS A 212 10.52 -3.95 20.08
C CYS A 212 9.07 -3.91 20.62
N LYS A 213 8.08 -3.61 19.76
CA LYS A 213 6.67 -3.61 20.13
C LYS A 213 6.00 -4.90 19.66
N ASP A 214 5.11 -5.42 20.50
CA ASP A 214 4.38 -6.64 20.21
C ASP A 214 3.36 -6.49 19.08
N TRP A 215 3.31 -7.51 18.22
CA TRP A 215 2.32 -7.71 17.19
C TRP A 215 1.45 -8.91 17.59
N GLU A 216 0.15 -8.79 17.45
CA GLU A 216 -0.80 -9.79 17.90
C GLU A 216 -1.48 -10.58 16.78
N TYR A 217 -1.90 -9.89 15.71
CA TYR A 217 -2.63 -10.50 14.58
C TYR A 217 -2.53 -9.64 13.31
N GLY A 218 -3.01 -10.18 12.19
CA GLY A 218 -2.94 -9.55 10.90
C GLY A 218 -1.90 -10.18 9.99
N ALA A 219 -1.20 -9.38 9.21
CA ALA A 219 -0.10 -9.84 8.37
C ALA A 219 1.17 -9.01 8.62
N PHE A 220 2.32 -9.68 8.61
CA PHE A 220 3.64 -9.08 8.62
C PHE A 220 4.46 -9.71 7.49
N ILE A 221 4.88 -8.88 6.54
CA ILE A 221 5.61 -9.32 5.33
C ILE A 221 6.91 -8.55 5.24
N LYS A 222 8.05 -9.24 5.36
CA LYS A 222 9.38 -8.64 5.28
C LYS A 222 10.06 -9.03 3.98
N LEU A 223 10.40 -8.02 3.19
CA LEU A 223 11.08 -8.11 1.90
C LEU A 223 12.54 -7.73 2.11
N PHE A 224 13.45 -8.70 2.02
CA PHE A 224 14.88 -8.49 2.29
C PHE A 224 15.58 -7.93 1.04
N ASP A 225 16.47 -6.97 1.25
CA ASP A 225 17.36 -6.42 0.21
C ASP A 225 16.60 -6.05 -1.09
N TYR A 226 15.62 -5.19 -0.92
CA TYR A 226 14.67 -4.85 -1.97
C TYR A 226 15.27 -3.89 -3.00
N LYS A 227 15.30 -4.30 -4.25
CA LYS A 227 15.87 -3.53 -5.38
C LYS A 227 14.92 -2.42 -5.83
N ILE A 228 15.02 -1.28 -5.17
CA ILE A 228 14.30 -0.06 -5.54
C ILE A 228 15.26 0.97 -6.17
N GLY A 229 14.74 1.85 -7.03
CA GLY A 229 15.57 2.86 -7.70
C GLY A 229 16.31 3.79 -6.73
N ALA A 230 17.52 4.22 -7.07
CA ALA A 230 18.40 5.00 -6.22
C ALA A 230 17.76 6.26 -5.63
N GLY A 231 16.93 6.98 -6.41
CA GLY A 231 16.21 8.17 -5.94
C GLY A 231 15.06 7.89 -4.97
N LEU A 232 14.74 6.62 -4.67
CA LEU A 232 13.66 6.22 -3.75
C LEU A 232 14.17 5.54 -2.47
N ARG A 233 15.48 5.30 -2.39
CA ARG A 233 16.08 4.56 -1.28
C ARG A 233 16.80 5.44 -0.27
N THR A 234 17.08 6.71 -0.59
CA THR A 234 17.85 7.61 0.27
C THR A 234 17.09 7.96 1.54
N SER A 235 15.80 8.29 1.43
CA SER A 235 14.92 8.52 2.56
C SER A 235 13.54 7.92 2.27
N SER A 236 13.22 6.83 2.93
CA SER A 236 11.90 6.19 2.73
C SER A 236 10.75 7.07 3.20
N ASN A 237 10.96 7.86 4.24
CA ASN A 237 9.95 8.79 4.77
C ASN A 237 9.66 9.97 3.84
N ILE A 238 10.59 10.35 2.97
CA ILE A 238 10.42 11.48 2.06
C ILE A 238 10.26 10.95 0.63
N ASP A 239 11.29 10.32 0.09
CA ASP A 239 11.35 9.99 -1.33
C ASP A 239 10.35 8.89 -1.70
N LEU A 240 10.41 7.77 -0.97
CA LEU A 240 9.52 6.64 -1.20
C LEU A 240 8.06 7.00 -0.87
N SER A 241 7.79 7.61 0.29
CA SER A 241 6.42 7.96 0.69
C SER A 241 5.77 8.97 -0.26
N ASN A 242 6.53 9.94 -0.77
CA ASN A 242 6.04 10.88 -1.77
C ASN A 242 5.71 10.16 -3.09
N LYS A 243 6.57 9.24 -3.53
CA LYS A 243 6.32 8.47 -4.75
C LYS A 243 5.13 7.53 -4.61
N LEU A 244 4.99 6.85 -3.47
CA LEU A 244 3.84 6.00 -3.18
C LEU A 244 2.54 6.82 -3.16
N SER A 245 2.56 8.05 -2.59
CA SER A 245 1.38 8.91 -2.53
C SER A 245 0.81 9.28 -3.90
N VAL A 246 1.66 9.37 -4.94
CA VAL A 246 1.21 9.63 -6.33
C VAL A 246 0.45 8.45 -6.93
N HIS A 247 0.66 7.25 -6.42
CA HIS A 247 -0.07 6.06 -6.85
C HIS A 247 -1.25 5.72 -5.94
N LEU A 248 -1.11 5.99 -4.64
CA LEU A 248 -2.17 5.86 -3.64
C LEU A 248 -2.75 7.24 -3.35
N ILE A 249 -3.65 7.68 -4.22
CA ILE A 249 -4.22 9.04 -4.22
C ILE A 249 -5.03 9.28 -2.95
N ASN A 250 -5.88 8.33 -2.60
CA ASN A 250 -6.66 8.27 -1.36
C ASN A 250 -6.58 6.82 -0.84
N PRO A 251 -5.57 6.47 -0.04
CA PRO A 251 -5.42 5.11 0.49
C PRO A 251 -6.56 4.77 1.46
N VAL A 252 -6.81 3.48 1.69
CA VAL A 252 -7.82 3.01 2.66
C VAL A 252 -7.57 3.54 4.06
N PHE A 253 -6.31 3.64 4.45
CA PHE A 253 -5.90 4.19 5.75
C PHE A 253 -4.57 4.96 5.59
N PRO A 254 -4.27 5.91 6.48
CA PRO A 254 -2.97 6.59 6.49
C PRO A 254 -1.86 5.60 6.89
N ILE A 255 -0.88 5.44 6.02
CA ILE A 255 0.17 4.44 6.19
C ILE A 255 1.30 5.02 7.04
N ARG A 256 1.66 4.34 8.12
CA ARG A 256 2.78 4.72 8.97
C ARG A 256 4.10 4.26 8.35
N PHE A 257 5.09 5.14 8.32
CA PHE A 257 6.46 4.85 7.91
C PHE A 257 7.40 5.01 9.09
N PHE A 258 8.18 3.98 9.35
CA PHE A 258 9.19 3.94 10.40
C PHE A 258 10.56 3.72 9.73
N GLU A 259 11.32 4.79 9.56
CA GLU A 259 12.68 4.72 9.06
C GLU A 259 13.60 4.32 10.21
N ARG A 260 14.21 3.16 10.17
CA ARG A 260 15.06 2.59 11.22
C ARG A 260 16.45 2.19 10.70
N ARG A 261 16.86 2.74 9.57
CA ARG A 261 18.22 2.52 9.05
C ARG A 261 19.19 3.51 9.68
N SER A 262 20.42 3.04 9.96
CA SER A 262 21.54 3.92 10.32
C SER A 262 22.24 4.40 9.05
N THR A 263 22.33 5.71 8.84
CA THR A 263 23.12 6.30 7.77
C THR A 263 24.33 7.00 8.36
N SER A 264 25.53 6.68 7.86
CA SER A 264 26.80 7.34 8.23
C SER A 264 27.06 7.41 9.74
N GLY A 265 26.75 6.35 10.49
CA GLY A 265 26.99 6.25 11.93
C GLY A 265 26.05 7.09 12.81
N LYS A 266 25.07 7.76 12.22
CA LYS A 266 23.96 8.40 12.94
C LYS A 266 22.68 7.62 12.66
N ALA A 267 21.98 7.19 13.71
CA ALA A 267 20.63 6.68 13.56
C ALA A 267 19.75 7.81 13.01
N HIS A 268 19.30 7.70 11.78
CA HIS A 268 18.27 8.56 11.21
C HIS A 268 16.93 7.88 11.37
N SER A 269 16.53 7.76 12.62
CA SER A 269 15.19 7.33 12.92
C SER A 269 14.25 8.49 12.69
N SER A 270 13.24 8.26 11.90
CA SER A 270 12.15 9.21 11.74
C SER A 270 10.85 8.48 11.42
N GLU A 271 9.77 9.10 11.76
CA GLU A 271 8.43 8.57 11.55
C GLU A 271 7.61 9.52 10.68
N ARG A 272 6.79 8.97 9.84
CA ARG A 272 5.89 9.74 8.97
C ARG A 272 4.57 9.01 8.75
N THR A 273 3.52 9.80 8.55
CA THR A 273 2.22 9.32 8.11
C THR A 273 2.01 9.71 6.65
N MET A 274 1.89 8.75 5.76
CA MET A 274 1.54 8.96 4.36
C MET A 274 0.03 8.85 4.18
N SER A 275 -0.59 9.91 3.70
CA SER A 275 -2.05 10.01 3.60
C SER A 275 -2.56 10.15 2.15
N GLY A 276 -1.69 9.90 1.17
CA GLY A 276 -2.01 9.98 -0.26
C GLY A 276 -1.81 11.36 -0.88
N LEU A 277 -1.92 11.42 -2.22
CA LEU A 277 -1.70 12.66 -2.97
C LEU A 277 -2.80 13.69 -2.69
N LEU A 278 -4.05 13.23 -2.60
CA LEU A 278 -5.19 14.12 -2.36
C LEU A 278 -5.01 14.92 -1.06
N THR A 279 -4.57 14.26 0.02
CA THR A 279 -4.27 14.94 1.29
C THR A 279 -3.15 15.95 1.14
N ARG A 280 -2.14 15.67 0.33
CA ARG A 280 -1.04 16.62 0.09
C ARG A 280 -1.49 17.85 -0.69
N LEU A 281 -2.39 17.69 -1.63
CA LEU A 281 -2.94 18.79 -2.43
C LEU A 281 -3.92 19.64 -1.63
N ASP A 282 -4.87 19.01 -0.93
CA ASP A 282 -5.96 19.70 -0.24
C ASP A 282 -5.57 20.31 1.12
N THR A 283 -4.61 19.71 1.84
CA THR A 283 -4.30 20.14 3.20
C THR A 283 -2.82 20.38 3.48
N ASP A 284 -1.97 19.36 3.27
CA ASP A 284 -0.60 19.40 3.78
C ASP A 284 0.33 20.36 3.01
N ARG A 285 0.01 20.64 1.76
CA ARG A 285 0.78 21.51 0.86
C ARG A 285 -0.10 22.47 0.06
N SER A 286 -1.28 22.78 0.59
CA SER A 286 -2.26 23.67 -0.06
C SER A 286 -1.70 25.05 -0.39
N GLN A 287 -0.69 25.55 0.37
CA GLN A 287 -0.01 26.81 0.06
C GLN A 287 0.69 26.85 -1.31
N HIS A 288 0.90 25.70 -1.96
CA HIS A 288 1.47 25.59 -3.29
C HIS A 288 0.43 25.47 -4.40
N ILE A 289 -0.84 25.45 -4.03
CA ILE A 289 -1.97 25.28 -4.94
C ILE A 289 -2.66 26.63 -5.10
N GLU A 290 -3.10 27.00 -6.31
CA GLU A 290 -3.88 28.21 -6.58
C GLU A 290 -5.16 28.21 -5.75
N GLN A 291 -5.52 29.38 -5.20
CA GLN A 291 -6.58 29.53 -4.21
C GLN A 291 -7.96 29.06 -4.70
N ASP A 292 -8.21 29.24 -6.02
CA ASP A 292 -9.51 28.90 -6.63
C ASP A 292 -9.57 27.46 -7.16
N THR A 293 -8.62 26.62 -6.79
CA THR A 293 -8.62 25.19 -7.17
C THR A 293 -8.77 24.29 -5.96
N PRO A 294 -9.27 23.04 -6.08
CA PRO A 294 -9.52 22.33 -7.34
C PRO A 294 -10.80 22.76 -8.06
N TYR A 295 -10.74 22.79 -9.41
CA TYR A 295 -11.93 22.87 -10.24
C TYR A 295 -12.53 21.48 -10.41
N GLY A 296 -13.73 21.27 -9.86
CA GLY A 296 -14.48 20.05 -10.05
C GLY A 296 -15.26 20.04 -11.36
N PHE A 297 -15.30 18.89 -12.04
CA PHE A 297 -16.14 18.67 -13.22
C PHE A 297 -16.69 17.25 -13.24
N SER A 298 -17.78 17.05 -13.99
CA SER A 298 -18.35 15.73 -14.24
C SER A 298 -18.78 15.61 -15.70
N PHE A 299 -18.71 14.41 -16.24
CA PHE A 299 -19.20 14.09 -17.59
C PHE A 299 -19.56 12.61 -17.67
N SER A 300 -20.37 12.24 -18.67
CA SER A 300 -20.78 10.86 -18.92
C SER A 300 -20.31 10.41 -20.30
N VAL A 301 -19.74 9.22 -20.39
CA VAL A 301 -19.39 8.56 -21.65
C VAL A 301 -19.95 7.15 -21.63
N GLU A 302 -20.70 6.78 -22.66
CA GLU A 302 -21.27 5.43 -22.81
C GLU A 302 -22.04 4.94 -21.56
N LYS A 303 -22.82 5.83 -20.93
CA LYS A 303 -23.58 5.59 -19.67
C LYS A 303 -22.71 5.35 -18.43
N GLN A 304 -21.43 5.70 -18.49
CA GLN A 304 -20.56 5.74 -17.31
C GLN A 304 -20.29 7.18 -16.92
N ASP A 305 -20.48 7.47 -15.64
CA ASP A 305 -20.25 8.79 -15.07
C ASP A 305 -18.82 8.90 -14.57
N PHE A 306 -18.19 10.01 -14.93
CA PHE A 306 -16.85 10.38 -14.51
C PHE A 306 -16.89 11.70 -13.76
N THR A 307 -16.11 11.78 -12.71
CA THR A 307 -15.84 13.04 -12.00
C THR A 307 -14.36 13.31 -12.04
N GLY A 308 -13.99 14.58 -12.09
CA GLY A 308 -12.59 14.97 -12.07
C GLY A 308 -12.37 16.25 -11.28
N GLN A 309 -11.11 16.47 -10.92
CA GLN A 309 -10.65 17.68 -10.26
C GLN A 309 -9.36 18.16 -10.92
N ILE A 310 -9.25 19.46 -11.14
CA ILE A 310 -8.07 20.09 -11.69
C ILE A 310 -7.41 20.90 -10.58
N TYR A 311 -6.19 20.56 -10.23
CA TYR A 311 -5.33 21.31 -9.33
C TYR A 311 -4.34 22.13 -10.13
N VAL A 312 -4.24 23.42 -9.83
CA VAL A 312 -3.27 24.32 -10.46
C VAL A 312 -2.24 24.72 -9.41
N LEU A 313 -0.98 24.50 -9.73
CA LEU A 313 0.12 24.90 -8.85
C LEU A 313 0.43 26.39 -8.98
N ASN A 314 0.74 27.05 -7.87
CA ASN A 314 1.12 28.45 -7.85
C ASN A 314 2.33 28.72 -8.74
N SER A 315 2.34 29.83 -9.44
CA SER A 315 3.45 30.25 -10.31
C SER A 315 4.78 30.45 -9.55
N SER A 316 4.69 30.77 -8.26
CA SER A 316 5.83 30.96 -7.35
C SER A 316 6.38 29.66 -6.78
N THR A 317 5.73 28.51 -7.07
CA THR A 317 6.17 27.23 -6.51
C THR A 317 7.47 26.76 -7.16
N ASP A 318 8.49 26.50 -6.35
CA ASP A 318 9.79 25.98 -6.79
C ASP A 318 9.64 24.64 -7.51
N ARG A 319 10.40 24.47 -8.58
CA ARG A 319 10.42 23.24 -9.39
C ARG A 319 10.81 22.00 -8.59
N ALA A 320 11.64 22.13 -7.56
CA ALA A 320 11.99 21.03 -6.65
C ALA A 320 10.79 20.58 -5.81
N ILE A 321 9.93 21.52 -5.40
CA ILE A 321 8.68 21.25 -4.70
C ILE A 321 7.70 20.58 -5.67
N TRP A 322 7.59 21.07 -6.87
CA TRP A 322 6.82 20.49 -7.96
C TRP A 322 7.11 18.99 -8.13
N ASN A 323 8.39 18.66 -8.31
CA ASN A 323 8.82 17.28 -8.51
C ASN A 323 8.45 16.35 -7.35
N ARG A 324 8.12 16.87 -6.18
CA ARG A 324 7.64 16.11 -5.02
C ARG A 324 6.15 15.82 -5.05
N PHE A 325 5.35 16.63 -5.75
CA PHE A 325 3.91 16.38 -5.88
C PHE A 325 3.59 15.27 -6.87
N HIS A 326 4.32 15.22 -7.96
CA HIS A 326 4.04 14.29 -9.04
C HIS A 326 5.35 13.79 -9.64
N GLY A 327 5.45 12.53 -9.85
CA GLY A 327 6.54 11.98 -10.66
C GLY A 327 6.22 11.99 -12.16
N ASN A 328 4.96 12.30 -12.51
CA ASN A 328 4.48 12.42 -13.88
C ASN A 328 3.36 13.46 -13.89
N ASP A 329 3.61 14.60 -14.49
CA ASP A 329 2.62 15.65 -14.73
C ASP A 329 1.59 15.16 -15.72
N GLY A 330 0.36 15.60 -15.59
CA GLY A 330 -0.68 15.34 -16.54
C GLY A 330 -1.96 14.84 -15.92
N VAL A 331 -2.63 13.89 -16.56
CA VAL A 331 -3.90 13.35 -16.12
C VAL A 331 -3.71 12.04 -15.37
N LEU A 332 -4.26 11.96 -14.17
CA LEU A 332 -4.31 10.71 -13.38
C LEU A 332 -5.71 10.10 -13.51
N TYR A 333 -5.76 8.86 -13.94
CA TYR A 333 -7.01 8.07 -13.93
C TYR A 333 -7.07 7.25 -12.65
N ILE A 334 -8.06 7.55 -11.81
CA ILE A 334 -8.15 7.02 -10.44
C ILE A 334 -9.34 6.07 -10.34
N VAL A 335 -9.09 4.88 -9.79
CA VAL A 335 -10.14 3.92 -9.43
C VAL A 335 -9.93 3.50 -7.99
N ASN A 336 -10.95 3.63 -7.15
CA ASN A 336 -10.91 3.29 -5.73
C ASN A 336 -9.68 3.89 -5.02
N GLY A 337 -9.39 5.19 -5.24
CA GLY A 337 -8.29 5.89 -4.60
C GLY A 337 -6.87 5.50 -5.07
N GLN A 338 -6.74 4.65 -6.08
CA GLN A 338 -5.47 4.24 -6.68
C GLN A 338 -5.35 4.78 -8.10
N ALA A 339 -4.18 5.31 -8.48
CA ALA A 339 -3.88 5.69 -9.86
C ALA A 339 -3.66 4.43 -10.71
N ASN A 340 -4.51 4.25 -11.72
CA ASN A 340 -4.47 3.10 -12.63
C ASN A 340 -3.78 3.42 -13.95
N ALA A 341 -3.86 4.67 -14.40
CA ALA A 341 -3.19 5.13 -15.60
C ALA A 341 -2.75 6.58 -15.46
N PHE A 342 -1.80 6.97 -16.29
CA PHE A 342 -1.25 8.32 -16.36
C PHE A 342 -1.17 8.75 -17.83
N GLU A 343 -1.64 9.95 -18.13
CA GLU A 343 -1.30 10.64 -19.35
C GLU A 343 -0.31 11.75 -19.03
N LEU A 344 0.81 11.76 -19.74
CA LEU A 344 1.88 12.75 -19.51
C LEU A 344 1.39 14.15 -19.93
N ASN A 345 2.02 15.18 -19.38
CA ASN A 345 1.74 16.59 -19.68
C ASN A 345 1.84 16.94 -21.18
N SER A 346 2.53 16.13 -21.98
CA SER A 346 2.55 16.26 -23.43
C SER A 346 1.15 16.21 -24.07
N ILE A 347 0.14 15.62 -23.38
CA ILE A 347 -1.25 15.64 -23.83
C ILE A 347 -1.75 17.07 -23.99
N TYR A 348 -1.37 17.99 -23.09
CA TYR A 348 -1.80 19.39 -23.11
C TYR A 348 -1.28 20.18 -24.34
N ARG A 349 -0.18 19.70 -24.93
CA ARG A 349 0.45 20.29 -26.13
C ARG A 349 -0.16 19.78 -27.44
N ARG A 350 -1.10 18.83 -27.39
CA ARG A 350 -1.78 18.35 -28.59
C ARG A 350 -2.66 19.46 -29.18
N LYS A 351 -2.58 19.70 -30.51
CA LYS A 351 -3.21 20.80 -31.26
C LYS A 351 -4.69 21.07 -30.94
N ARG A 352 -5.43 20.14 -30.41
CA ARG A 352 -6.86 20.28 -30.13
C ARG A 352 -7.20 20.53 -28.67
N ILE A 353 -6.22 20.49 -27.77
CA ILE A 353 -6.46 20.63 -26.32
C ILE A 353 -6.28 22.08 -25.87
N GLY A 354 -5.37 22.83 -26.49
CA GLY A 354 -5.21 24.27 -26.26
C GLY A 354 -4.69 24.67 -24.87
N LEU A 355 -4.12 23.72 -24.10
CA LEU A 355 -3.63 23.95 -22.74
C LEU A 355 -2.11 24.11 -22.66
N GLU A 356 -1.45 24.42 -23.79
CA GLU A 356 0.01 24.45 -23.89
C GLU A 356 0.65 25.42 -22.88
N TYR A 357 0.04 26.60 -22.69
CA TYR A 357 0.58 27.65 -21.81
C TYR A 357 0.50 27.33 -20.32
N ILE A 358 -0.42 26.47 -19.91
CA ILE A 358 -0.60 26.07 -18.51
C ILE A 358 -0.12 24.65 -18.23
N SER A 359 0.39 23.96 -19.23
CA SER A 359 0.80 22.54 -19.15
C SER A 359 1.86 22.23 -18.09
N ASN A 360 2.58 23.25 -17.61
CA ASN A 360 3.58 23.10 -16.58
C ASN A 360 3.04 23.34 -15.14
N ARG A 361 1.75 23.63 -15.01
CA ARG A 361 1.10 24.00 -13.72
C ARG A 361 -0.10 23.11 -13.35
N ILE A 362 -0.46 22.17 -14.22
CA ILE A 362 -1.62 21.29 -14.06
C ILE A 362 -1.16 19.86 -13.84
#